data_998f3ad834ccc6dc33db91c7e004ed3f
#
_entry.id   998f3ad834ccc6dc33db91c7e004ed3f
#
_cell.length_a   1.000
_cell.length_b   1.000
_cell.length_c   1.000
_cell.angle_alpha   90.00
_cell.angle_beta   90.00
_cell.angle_gamma   90.00
#
_symmetry.space_group_name_H-M   'P 1'
#
loop_
_entity.id
_entity.type
_entity.pdbx_description
1 polymer ?
#
loop_
_entity_poly.entity_id
_entity_poly.type
_entity_poly.pdbx_seq_one_letter_code
_entity_poly.pdbx_strand_id
1 'polypeptide(L)'
;MKFKLILITLLLNFSLANGEEKKVDQNTIHKNLRCLVCQGQSIADSNSDFAQTIKLVVKDLINDGKTEREIYAFMADKYGDWIVFKPQVNKQNFILWFLPYLALVLGGVIIFFLFKRRRN
;
A
#
# COMPACT_ATOMS: atom_id res chain seq x y z
N MET A 1 -5.33 1.12 -38.59
CA MET A 1 -5.25 2.51 -38.07
C MET A 1 -6.01 2.70 -36.77
N LYS A 2 -7.24 2.24 -36.62
CA LYS A 2 -8.07 2.41 -35.40
C LYS A 2 -7.46 1.78 -34.13
N PHE A 3 -6.77 0.63 -34.27
CA PHE A 3 -6.14 -0.05 -33.14
C PHE A 3 -4.93 0.73 -32.56
N LYS A 4 -4.14 1.40 -33.41
CA LYS A 4 -3.03 2.25 -32.97
C LYS A 4 -3.52 3.52 -32.23
N LEU A 5 -4.64 4.08 -32.65
CA LEU A 5 -5.26 5.23 -32.00
C LEU A 5 -5.78 4.88 -30.60
N ILE A 6 -6.39 3.72 -30.42
CA ILE A 6 -6.86 3.22 -29.12
C ILE A 6 -5.68 2.98 -28.16
N LEU A 7 -4.57 2.41 -28.67
CA LEU A 7 -3.38 2.18 -27.88
C LEU A 7 -2.73 3.50 -27.41
N ILE A 8 -2.69 4.51 -28.28
CA ILE A 8 -2.13 5.83 -27.96
C ILE A 8 -3.01 6.56 -26.93
N THR A 9 -4.34 6.50 -27.07
CA THR A 9 -5.27 7.09 -26.08
C THR A 9 -5.19 6.39 -24.74
N LEU A 10 -4.97 5.08 -24.70
CA LEU A 10 -4.78 4.33 -23.46
C LEU A 10 -3.46 4.70 -22.77
N LEU A 11 -2.37 4.90 -23.53
CA LEU A 11 -1.08 5.34 -23.01
C LEU A 11 -1.11 6.80 -22.51
N LEU A 12 -1.85 7.68 -23.18
CA LEU A 12 -2.00 9.09 -22.72
C LEU A 12 -2.74 9.18 -21.39
N ASN A 13 -3.76 8.34 -21.16
CA ASN A 13 -4.50 8.34 -19.89
C ASN A 13 -3.65 7.78 -18.72
N PHE A 14 -2.67 6.94 -19.00
CA PHE A 14 -1.77 6.40 -17.97
C PHE A 14 -0.76 7.44 -17.44
N SER A 15 -0.44 8.49 -18.25
CA SER A 15 0.51 9.53 -17.85
C SER A 15 -0.08 10.62 -16.95
N LEU A 16 -1.42 10.74 -16.82
CA LEU A 16 -2.07 11.74 -15.98
C LEU A 16 -2.29 11.29 -14.52
N ALA A 17 -1.88 10.08 -14.16
CA ALA A 17 -1.98 9.56 -12.80
C ALA A 17 -0.75 9.87 -11.93
N ASN A 18 0.03 10.91 -12.23
CA ASN A 18 1.05 11.43 -11.33
C ASN A 18 0.37 12.24 -10.24
N GLY A 19 0.26 11.58 -9.07
CA GLY A 19 -0.44 12.10 -7.92
C GLY A 19 0.08 13.44 -7.43
N GLU A 20 -0.84 14.33 -7.13
CA GLU A 20 -0.64 15.47 -6.27
C GLU A 20 0.13 15.05 -5.01
N GLU A 21 1.20 15.76 -4.71
CA GLU A 21 1.82 15.75 -3.38
C GLU A 21 0.77 16.26 -2.38
N LYS A 22 0.01 15.32 -1.85
CA LYS A 22 -0.99 15.59 -0.85
C LYS A 22 -0.26 16.12 0.38
N LYS A 23 -0.57 17.37 0.75
CA LYS A 23 -0.07 17.99 1.99
C LYS A 23 -0.16 16.97 3.11
N VAL A 24 0.98 16.69 3.75
CA VAL A 24 1.10 15.67 4.79
C VAL A 24 0.18 16.05 5.96
N ASP A 25 -0.91 15.30 6.14
CA ASP A 25 -1.84 15.50 7.24
C ASP A 25 -1.46 14.59 8.42
N GLN A 26 -0.99 15.21 9.50
CA GLN A 26 -0.59 14.53 10.72
C GLN A 26 -1.70 13.63 11.28
N ASN A 27 -2.95 14.07 11.26
CA ASN A 27 -4.07 13.31 11.78
C ASN A 27 -4.34 12.04 10.96
N THR A 28 -4.22 12.13 9.64
CA THR A 28 -4.33 10.98 8.75
C THR A 28 -3.23 9.95 9.04
N ILE A 29 -1.99 10.41 9.28
CA ILE A 29 -0.89 9.51 9.64
C ILE A 29 -1.19 8.79 10.95
N HIS A 30 -1.63 9.51 11.99
CA HIS A 30 -1.95 8.91 13.29
C HIS A 30 -3.08 7.87 13.20
N LYS A 31 -4.08 8.09 12.35
CA LYS A 31 -5.18 7.13 12.10
C LYS A 31 -4.70 5.87 11.38
N ASN A 32 -3.68 6.00 10.53
CA ASN A 32 -3.13 4.89 9.76
C ASN A 32 -2.03 4.12 10.50
N LEU A 33 -1.61 4.59 11.67
CA LEU A 33 -0.65 3.92 12.55
C LEU A 33 -1.37 3.19 13.69
N ARG A 34 -0.95 1.96 13.95
CA ARG A 34 -1.50 1.09 14.98
C ARG A 34 -0.76 1.27 16.29
N CYS A 35 -1.49 1.42 17.38
CA CYS A 35 -0.92 1.36 18.72
C CYS A 35 -0.63 -0.09 19.09
N LEU A 36 0.65 -0.46 19.23
CA LEU A 36 1.06 -1.84 19.47
C LEU A 36 0.72 -2.34 20.89
N VAL A 37 0.53 -1.43 21.84
CA VAL A 37 0.22 -1.75 23.25
C VAL A 37 -1.24 -1.52 23.63
N CYS A 38 -2.09 -1.12 22.67
CA CYS A 38 -3.48 -0.67 22.91
C CYS A 38 -4.51 -1.56 22.22
N GLN A 39 -4.31 -2.87 22.13
CA GLN A 39 -5.23 -3.83 21.53
C GLN A 39 -5.64 -3.51 20.08
N GLY A 40 -4.73 -2.93 19.30
CA GLY A 40 -4.94 -2.65 17.89
C GLY A 40 -5.69 -1.36 17.56
N GLN A 41 -5.89 -0.46 18.54
CA GLN A 41 -6.41 0.89 18.30
C GLN A 41 -5.43 1.71 17.45
N SER A 42 -5.94 2.77 16.79
CA SER A 42 -5.08 3.72 16.10
C SER A 42 -4.29 4.58 17.09
N ILE A 43 -3.14 5.11 16.63
CA ILE A 43 -2.38 6.10 17.40
C ILE A 43 -3.22 7.35 17.66
N ALA A 44 -4.11 7.72 16.73
CA ALA A 44 -5.00 8.88 16.89
C ALA A 44 -5.94 8.72 18.10
N ASP A 45 -6.50 7.53 18.28
CA ASP A 45 -7.53 7.25 19.29
C ASP A 45 -6.95 6.81 20.64
N SER A 46 -5.64 6.53 20.69
CA SER A 46 -4.96 6.09 21.90
C SER A 46 -4.30 7.24 22.67
N ASN A 47 -4.40 7.17 24.01
CA ASN A 47 -3.72 8.08 24.95
C ASN A 47 -2.61 7.41 25.76
N SER A 48 -2.16 6.21 25.36
CA SER A 48 -1.04 5.55 26.02
C SER A 48 0.27 6.33 25.84
N ASP A 49 1.23 6.14 26.75
CA ASP A 49 2.56 6.76 26.65
C ASP A 49 3.25 6.43 25.34
N PHE A 50 3.06 5.20 24.84
CA PHE A 50 3.55 4.78 23.53
C PHE A 50 2.92 5.63 22.41
N ALA A 51 1.60 5.80 22.42
CA ALA A 51 0.91 6.60 21.40
C ALA A 51 1.35 8.07 21.44
N GLN A 52 1.55 8.65 22.64
CA GLN A 52 2.04 10.02 22.79
C GLN A 52 3.45 10.15 22.20
N THR A 53 4.34 9.21 22.48
CA THR A 53 5.69 9.18 21.91
C THR A 53 5.66 9.13 20.39
N ILE A 54 4.84 8.25 19.80
CA ILE A 54 4.71 8.14 18.33
C ILE A 54 4.15 9.44 17.73
N LYS A 55 3.17 10.09 18.38
CA LYS A 55 2.64 11.39 17.93
C LYS A 55 3.73 12.45 17.85
N LEU A 56 4.64 12.51 18.83
CA LEU A 56 5.77 13.42 18.82
C LEU A 56 6.75 13.10 17.69
N VAL A 57 7.13 11.84 17.54
CA VAL A 57 8.05 11.40 16.48
C VAL A 57 7.49 11.73 15.09
N VAL A 58 6.20 11.47 14.85
CA VAL A 58 5.54 11.81 13.58
C VAL A 58 5.57 13.31 13.34
N LYS A 59 5.31 14.13 14.37
CA LYS A 59 5.37 15.59 14.28
C LYS A 59 6.77 16.07 13.88
N ASP A 60 7.80 15.51 14.50
CA ASP A 60 9.19 15.89 14.21
C ASP A 60 9.56 15.50 12.76
N LEU A 61 9.18 14.32 12.30
CA LEU A 61 9.42 13.90 10.92
C LEU A 61 8.69 14.78 9.88
N ILE A 62 7.48 15.26 10.21
CA ILE A 62 6.75 16.22 9.35
C ILE A 62 7.50 17.57 9.32
N ASN A 63 8.00 18.04 10.46
CA ASN A 63 8.78 19.27 10.54
C ASN A 63 10.11 19.17 9.77
N ASP A 64 10.70 17.97 9.72
CA ASP A 64 11.89 17.66 8.92
C ASP A 64 11.58 17.58 7.40
N GLY A 65 10.35 17.81 6.99
CA GLY A 65 9.94 17.79 5.58
C GLY A 65 9.80 16.39 4.98
N LYS A 66 9.65 15.34 5.81
CA LYS A 66 9.43 13.98 5.33
C LYS A 66 8.05 13.83 4.71
N THR A 67 7.98 13.08 3.63
CA THR A 67 6.72 12.70 3.00
C THR A 67 5.97 11.64 3.83
N GLU A 68 4.65 11.56 3.66
CA GLU A 68 3.81 10.55 4.33
C GLU A 68 4.37 9.12 4.14
N ARG A 69 4.84 8.82 2.93
CA ARG A 69 5.43 7.52 2.60
C ARG A 69 6.73 7.24 3.36
N GLU A 70 7.59 8.24 3.49
CA GLU A 70 8.84 8.11 4.24
C GLU A 70 8.58 7.93 5.73
N ILE A 71 7.54 8.60 6.27
CA ILE A 71 7.13 8.44 7.66
C ILE A 71 6.65 7.01 7.92
N TYR A 72 5.80 6.45 7.07
CA TYR A 72 5.38 5.05 7.22
C TYR A 72 6.53 4.06 7.07
N ALA A 73 7.45 4.30 6.13
CA ALA A 73 8.65 3.46 5.97
C ALA A 73 9.54 3.50 7.22
N PHE A 74 9.75 4.68 7.78
CA PHE A 74 10.51 4.86 9.02
C PHE A 74 9.85 4.14 10.20
N MET A 75 8.52 4.26 10.34
CA MET A 75 7.78 3.59 11.41
C MET A 75 7.83 2.07 11.25
N ALA A 76 7.68 1.55 10.04
CA ALA A 76 7.77 0.12 9.75
C ALA A 76 9.18 -0.43 10.02
N ASP A 77 10.23 0.32 9.69
CA ASP A 77 11.61 -0.07 9.97
C ASP A 77 11.92 -0.11 11.47
N LYS A 78 11.40 0.86 12.24
CA LYS A 78 11.65 0.97 13.69
C LYS A 78 10.82 0.00 14.55
N TYR A 79 9.56 -0.19 14.20
CA TYR A 79 8.57 -0.91 15.02
C TYR A 79 8.01 -2.16 14.34
N GLY A 80 8.39 -2.41 13.09
CA GLY A 80 7.91 -3.51 12.28
C GLY A 80 6.67 -3.13 11.43
N ASP A 81 6.42 -3.92 10.38
CA ASP A 81 5.33 -3.67 9.42
C ASP A 81 3.93 -3.65 10.07
N TRP A 82 3.80 -4.21 11.27
CA TRP A 82 2.56 -4.27 12.04
C TRP A 82 2.04 -2.91 12.51
N ILE A 83 2.91 -1.90 12.58
CA ILE A 83 2.52 -0.57 13.02
C ILE A 83 1.66 0.16 11.99
N VAL A 84 1.74 -0.24 10.71
CA VAL A 84 0.97 0.38 9.63
C VAL A 84 -0.26 -0.47 9.31
N PHE A 85 -1.47 0.14 9.31
CA PHE A 85 -2.69 -0.58 8.95
C PHE A 85 -2.73 -1.04 7.49
N LYS A 86 -2.13 -0.25 6.58
CA LYS A 86 -2.03 -0.59 5.17
C LYS A 86 -0.60 -1.02 4.87
N PRO A 87 -0.34 -2.32 4.66
CA PRO A 87 0.99 -2.79 4.33
C PRO A 87 1.46 -2.10 3.04
N GLN A 88 2.65 -1.55 3.09
CA GLN A 88 3.28 -0.95 1.92
C GLN A 88 3.72 -2.06 0.96
N VAL A 89 3.61 -1.81 -0.34
CA VAL A 89 4.14 -2.73 -1.37
C VAL A 89 5.66 -2.65 -1.34
N ASN A 90 6.28 -3.44 -0.45
CA ASN A 90 7.72 -3.59 -0.35
C ASN A 90 8.17 -4.79 -1.19
N LYS A 91 9.45 -4.81 -1.57
CA LYS A 91 10.06 -5.94 -2.29
C LYS A 91 9.84 -7.28 -1.58
N GLN A 92 9.75 -7.28 -0.23
CA GLN A 92 9.49 -8.46 0.59
C GLN A 92 8.04 -8.95 0.47
N ASN A 93 7.08 -8.02 0.30
CA ASN A 93 5.64 -8.32 0.21
C ASN A 93 5.14 -8.45 -1.24
N PHE A 94 6.02 -8.25 -2.24
CA PHE A 94 5.65 -8.30 -3.65
C PHE A 94 5.06 -9.68 -4.04
N ILE A 95 5.59 -10.76 -3.49
CA ILE A 95 5.12 -12.12 -3.72
C ILE A 95 3.66 -12.28 -3.27
N LEU A 96 3.28 -11.72 -2.10
CA LEU A 96 1.91 -11.77 -1.60
C LEU A 96 0.90 -11.07 -2.54
N TRP A 97 1.32 -9.99 -3.17
CA TRP A 97 0.47 -9.25 -4.10
C TRP A 97 0.36 -9.91 -5.47
N PHE A 98 1.42 -10.62 -5.90
CA PHE A 98 1.47 -11.28 -7.20
C PHE A 98 0.84 -12.68 -7.18
N LEU A 99 0.87 -13.35 -6.02
CA LEU A 99 0.40 -14.74 -5.85
C LEU A 99 -1.05 -14.97 -6.32
N PRO A 100 -2.05 -14.13 -5.98
CA PRO A 100 -3.43 -14.33 -6.42
C PRO A 100 -3.59 -14.23 -7.94
N TYR A 101 -2.85 -13.34 -8.59
CA TYR A 101 -2.88 -13.22 -10.06
C TYR A 101 -2.26 -14.43 -10.74
N LEU A 102 -1.13 -14.92 -10.20
CA LEU A 102 -0.48 -16.13 -10.70
C LEU A 102 -1.40 -17.35 -10.57
N ALA A 103 -2.06 -17.50 -9.42
CA ALA A 103 -3.01 -18.60 -9.18
C ALA A 103 -4.20 -18.54 -10.13
N LEU A 104 -4.72 -17.34 -10.43
CA LEU A 104 -5.83 -17.14 -11.36
C LEU A 104 -5.43 -17.51 -12.79
N VAL A 105 -4.24 -17.10 -13.24
CA VAL A 105 -3.74 -17.42 -14.59
C VAL A 105 -3.51 -18.93 -14.72
N LEU A 106 -2.86 -19.58 -13.74
CA LEU A 106 -2.63 -21.02 -13.77
C LEU A 106 -3.95 -21.80 -13.75
N GLY A 107 -4.90 -21.41 -12.89
CA GLY A 107 -6.23 -22.01 -12.83
C GLY A 107 -6.98 -21.88 -14.17
N GLY A 108 -6.95 -20.69 -14.78
CA GLY A 108 -7.56 -20.44 -16.08
C GLY A 108 -6.95 -21.31 -17.20
N VAL A 109 -5.63 -21.44 -17.22
CA VAL A 109 -4.92 -22.30 -18.20
C VAL A 109 -5.31 -23.77 -18.02
N ILE A 110 -5.34 -24.27 -16.78
CA ILE A 110 -5.73 -25.66 -16.48
C ILE A 110 -7.17 -25.91 -16.93
N ILE A 111 -8.10 -25.03 -16.60
CA ILE A 111 -9.51 -25.13 -17.00
C ILE A 111 -9.62 -25.12 -18.53
N PHE A 112 -8.91 -24.23 -19.21
CA PHE A 112 -8.92 -24.16 -20.68
C PHE A 112 -8.43 -25.47 -21.32
N PHE A 113 -7.34 -26.06 -20.80
CA PHE A 113 -6.84 -27.35 -21.30
C PHE A 113 -7.82 -28.49 -21.03
N LEU A 114 -8.49 -28.52 -19.88
CA LEU A 114 -9.49 -29.55 -19.56
C LEU A 114 -10.70 -29.46 -20.51
N PHE A 115 -11.21 -28.25 -20.79
CA PHE A 115 -12.30 -28.06 -21.73
C PHE A 115 -11.91 -28.43 -23.15
N LYS A 116 -10.70 -28.07 -23.59
CA LYS A 116 -10.20 -28.43 -24.92
C LYS A 116 -10.06 -29.94 -25.07
N ARG A 117 -9.57 -30.64 -24.05
CA ARG A 117 -9.41 -32.11 -24.04
C ARG A 117 -10.76 -32.85 -24.09
N ARG A 118 -11.81 -32.27 -23.49
CA ARG A 118 -13.14 -32.88 -23.43
C ARG A 118 -13.91 -32.70 -24.75
N ARG A 119 -13.47 -31.76 -25.60
CA ARG A 119 -14.14 -31.42 -26.87
C ARG A 119 -13.54 -32.17 -28.08
N ASN A 120 -12.39 -32.84 -27.91
CA ASN A 120 -11.78 -33.76 -28.85
C ASN A 120 -12.05 -35.23 -28.43
#